data_fc2dfe7ca66a2fbfcad5c17a85e7ec13
#
_entry.id   fc2dfe7ca66a2fbfcad5c17a85e7ec13
#
_cell.length_a   1.000
_cell.length_b   1.000
_cell.length_c   1.000
_cell.angle_alpha   90.00
_cell.angle_beta   90.00
_cell.angle_gamma   90.00
#
_symmetry.space_group_name_H-M   'P 1'
#
loop_
_entity.id
_entity.type
_entity.pdbx_description
1 polymer ?
#
loop_
_entity_poly.entity_id
_entity_poly.type
_entity_poly.pdbx_seq_one_letter_code
_entity_poly.pdbx_strand_id
1 'polypeptide(L)'
;MKLKKHHKLVIAADGGAASGKTTGAKLISKKYGLQFLSSGLLYRFASYHLLKYKPKNNISFLKKKFNTLSLKKLNNKFLHSPKISAHTSIIAKNQKIRNILKAFQIKFAKKFNKVCIEGRDIGTVILPKADIKFFFKCNLNIAAKRRLTELQKTNKRITFVEVKKAMRIRNNLDKKRKNSPLIQAENAVIVQTDKLKNIEGMVSKMSKTIEERIKRKYGA
;
A
#
# COMPACT_ATOMS: atom_id res chain seq x y z
N MET A 1 7.38 -1.71 23.80
CA MET A 1 8.55 -0.85 23.52
C MET A 1 8.12 0.44 22.85
N LYS A 2 8.54 1.62 23.32
CA LYS A 2 8.23 2.93 22.71
C LYS A 2 9.45 3.45 21.95
N LEU A 3 9.27 3.88 20.71
CA LEU A 3 10.32 4.54 19.93
C LEU A 3 10.56 5.96 20.45
N LYS A 4 11.80 6.28 20.85
CA LYS A 4 12.21 7.64 21.27
C LYS A 4 12.07 8.62 20.08
N LYS A 5 11.93 9.92 20.33
CA LYS A 5 11.67 10.95 19.31
C LYS A 5 12.72 10.96 18.19
N HIS A 6 13.99 10.80 18.54
CA HIS A 6 15.11 10.79 17.58
C HIS A 6 15.31 9.48 16.81
N HIS A 7 14.66 8.39 17.21
CA HIS A 7 14.79 7.10 16.51
C HIS A 7 14.24 7.19 15.09
N LYS A 8 14.96 6.61 14.15
CA LYS A 8 14.60 6.53 12.72
C LYS A 8 14.14 5.13 12.37
N LEU A 9 12.93 4.99 11.86
CA LEU A 9 12.37 3.70 11.45
C LEU A 9 11.57 3.83 10.17
N VAL A 10 12.04 3.18 9.12
CA VAL A 10 11.41 3.16 7.81
C VAL A 10 10.90 1.75 7.52
N ILE A 11 9.61 1.60 7.31
CA ILE A 11 8.94 0.32 7.04
C ILE A 11 8.32 0.34 5.65
N ALA A 12 8.62 -0.68 4.86
CA ALA A 12 7.98 -0.98 3.59
C ALA A 12 7.01 -2.16 3.78
N ALA A 13 5.78 -2.05 3.27
CA ALA A 13 4.78 -3.10 3.36
C ALA A 13 4.16 -3.39 1.99
N ASP A 14 4.50 -4.52 1.38
CA ASP A 14 4.03 -4.91 0.05
C ASP A 14 3.14 -6.16 0.10
N GLY A 15 2.32 -6.35 -0.92
CA GLY A 15 1.46 -7.53 -1.02
C GLY A 15 0.29 -7.37 -1.96
N GLY A 16 -0.41 -8.45 -2.27
CA GLY A 16 -1.55 -8.50 -3.17
C GLY A 16 -2.77 -7.68 -2.72
N ALA A 17 -3.81 -7.65 -3.54
CA ALA A 17 -5.08 -7.02 -3.17
C ALA A 17 -5.71 -7.77 -1.99
N ALA A 18 -6.29 -7.04 -1.03
CA ALA A 18 -6.96 -7.57 0.17
C ALA A 18 -6.13 -8.59 0.98
N SER A 19 -4.80 -8.54 0.88
CA SER A 19 -3.88 -9.39 1.66
C SER A 19 -3.73 -8.98 3.14
N GLY A 20 -4.49 -7.98 3.62
CA GLY A 20 -4.38 -7.47 4.99
C GLY A 20 -3.28 -6.43 5.21
N LYS A 21 -2.45 -6.13 4.19
CA LYS A 21 -1.31 -5.22 4.35
C LYS A 21 -1.69 -3.82 4.84
N THR A 22 -2.76 -3.22 4.34
CA THR A 22 -3.20 -1.87 4.75
C THR A 22 -3.62 -1.86 6.22
N THR A 23 -4.33 -2.90 6.67
CA THR A 23 -4.71 -3.07 8.08
C THR A 23 -3.49 -3.22 8.96
N GLY A 24 -2.59 -4.16 8.64
CA GLY A 24 -1.35 -4.38 9.39
C GLY A 24 -0.48 -3.12 9.45
N ALA A 25 -0.23 -2.50 8.28
CA ALA A 25 0.58 -1.29 8.20
C ALA A 25 -0.01 -0.11 9.01
N LYS A 26 -1.34 0.10 9.00
CA LYS A 26 -1.99 1.12 9.80
C LYS A 26 -1.87 0.84 11.30
N LEU A 27 -2.10 -0.40 11.72
CA LEU A 27 -2.05 -0.77 13.15
C LEU A 27 -0.65 -0.64 13.74
N ILE A 28 0.39 -1.12 13.04
CA ILE A 28 1.77 -0.90 13.49
C ILE A 28 2.16 0.57 13.45
N SER A 29 1.68 1.33 12.45
CA SER A 29 1.94 2.77 12.40
C SER A 29 1.36 3.48 13.61
N LYS A 30 0.13 3.15 14.00
CA LYS A 30 -0.49 3.67 15.22
C LYS A 30 0.29 3.25 16.47
N LYS A 31 0.65 1.96 16.59
CA LYS A 31 1.35 1.41 17.76
C LYS A 31 2.73 2.05 17.98
N TYR A 32 3.49 2.31 16.91
CA TYR A 32 4.86 2.82 17.00
C TYR A 32 5.00 4.30 16.62
N GLY A 33 3.90 5.02 16.42
CA GLY A 33 3.93 6.45 16.09
C GLY A 33 4.55 6.74 14.72
N LEU A 34 4.33 5.88 13.72
CA LEU A 34 4.85 6.06 12.36
C LEU A 34 3.88 6.89 11.52
N GLN A 35 4.40 7.76 10.68
CA GLN A 35 3.62 8.40 9.63
C GLN A 35 3.28 7.37 8.55
N PHE A 36 1.98 7.19 8.32
CA PHE A 36 1.47 6.18 7.39
C PHE A 36 1.14 6.77 6.02
N LEU A 37 1.54 6.09 4.95
CA LEU A 37 1.16 6.42 3.58
C LEU A 37 0.72 5.17 2.81
N SER A 38 -0.46 5.23 2.18
CA SER A 38 -0.90 4.22 1.22
C SER A 38 -0.57 4.63 -0.21
N SER A 39 0.37 3.94 -0.84
CA SER A 39 0.67 4.13 -2.27
C SER A 39 -0.57 3.87 -3.13
N GLY A 40 -1.37 2.87 -2.76
CA GLY A 40 -2.61 2.57 -3.47
C GLY A 40 -3.60 3.75 -3.50
N LEU A 41 -3.67 4.54 -2.43
CA LEU A 41 -4.50 5.75 -2.39
C LEU A 41 -3.96 6.86 -3.28
N LEU A 42 -2.64 7.00 -3.42
CA LEU A 42 -2.05 7.96 -4.37
C LEU A 42 -2.43 7.65 -5.82
N TYR A 43 -2.35 6.37 -6.22
CA TYR A 43 -2.79 5.94 -7.55
C TYR A 43 -4.30 6.15 -7.76
N ARG A 44 -5.12 5.90 -6.73
CA ARG A 44 -6.57 6.16 -6.77
C ARG A 44 -6.89 7.65 -6.87
N PHE A 45 -6.15 8.48 -6.15
CA PHE A 45 -6.26 9.93 -6.24
C PHE A 45 -5.91 10.41 -7.66
N ALA A 46 -4.81 9.93 -8.24
CA ALA A 46 -4.46 10.24 -9.63
C ALA A 46 -5.59 9.81 -10.59
N SER A 47 -6.09 8.57 -10.46
CA SER A 47 -7.19 8.04 -11.28
C SER A 47 -8.46 8.87 -11.16
N TYR A 48 -8.86 9.22 -9.95
CA TYR A 48 -10.04 10.06 -9.70
C TYR A 48 -9.93 11.40 -10.44
N HIS A 49 -8.80 12.08 -10.31
CA HIS A 49 -8.61 13.37 -10.94
C HIS A 49 -8.53 13.28 -12.47
N LEU A 50 -7.87 12.28 -13.02
CA LEU A 50 -7.82 12.08 -14.48
C LEU A 50 -9.21 11.79 -15.07
N LEU A 51 -10.00 10.96 -14.41
CA LEU A 51 -11.37 10.64 -14.87
C LEU A 51 -12.33 11.83 -14.71
N LYS A 52 -12.15 12.63 -13.67
CA LYS A 52 -13.01 13.80 -13.40
C LYS A 52 -12.72 14.96 -14.35
N TYR A 53 -11.44 15.28 -14.57
CA TYR A 53 -11.05 16.51 -15.27
C TYR A 53 -10.63 16.26 -16.72
N LYS A 54 -10.34 15.03 -17.14
CA LYS A 54 -9.94 14.65 -18.51
C LYS A 54 -8.94 15.64 -19.15
N PRO A 55 -7.80 15.94 -18.47
CA PRO A 55 -6.89 16.99 -18.93
C PRO A 55 -6.21 16.61 -20.25
N LYS A 56 -5.94 17.60 -21.12
CA LYS A 56 -5.17 17.40 -22.38
C LYS A 56 -3.78 16.81 -22.10
N ASN A 57 -3.10 17.24 -21.03
CA ASN A 57 -1.80 16.72 -20.61
C ASN A 57 -1.88 16.12 -19.19
N ASN A 58 -2.02 14.80 -19.12
CA ASN A 58 -2.12 14.06 -17.87
C ASN A 58 -0.92 14.25 -16.94
N ILE A 59 0.29 14.34 -17.50
CA ILE A 59 1.54 14.39 -16.72
C ILE A 59 1.70 15.75 -16.03
N SER A 60 1.57 16.83 -16.78
CA SER A 60 1.63 18.19 -16.23
C SER A 60 0.55 18.41 -15.19
N PHE A 61 -0.68 17.97 -15.47
CA PHE A 61 -1.80 18.05 -14.56
C PHE A 61 -1.53 17.31 -13.23
N LEU A 62 -1.06 16.06 -13.29
CA LEU A 62 -0.75 15.30 -12.10
C LEU A 62 0.42 15.88 -11.31
N LYS A 63 1.48 16.39 -11.96
CA LYS A 63 2.56 17.10 -11.26
C LYS A 63 2.02 18.25 -10.41
N LYS A 64 1.15 19.10 -10.97
CA LYS A 64 0.51 20.22 -10.23
C LYS A 64 -0.32 19.68 -9.05
N LYS A 65 -1.15 18.64 -9.26
CA LYS A 65 -2.00 18.05 -8.20
C LYS A 65 -1.20 17.44 -7.07
N PHE A 66 -0.09 16.74 -7.35
CA PHE A 66 0.76 16.12 -6.32
C PHE A 66 1.64 17.12 -5.58
N ASN A 67 2.03 18.25 -6.20
CA ASN A 67 2.75 19.32 -5.51
C ASN A 67 1.94 19.95 -4.37
N THR A 68 0.60 20.02 -4.52
CA THR A 68 -0.32 20.63 -3.55
C THR A 68 -1.17 19.59 -2.79
N LEU A 69 -0.78 18.30 -2.84
CA LEU A 69 -1.55 17.22 -2.21
C LEU A 69 -1.44 17.28 -0.68
N SER A 70 -2.56 17.57 -0.02
CA SER A 70 -2.73 17.29 1.42
C SER A 70 -3.18 15.84 1.62
N LEU A 71 -2.57 15.13 2.58
CA LEU A 71 -2.92 13.74 2.89
C LEU A 71 -4.39 13.57 3.31
N LYS A 72 -5.02 14.60 3.88
CA LYS A 72 -6.45 14.61 4.21
C LYS A 72 -7.33 14.31 2.99
N LYS A 73 -6.90 14.74 1.78
CA LYS A 73 -7.63 14.47 0.51
C LYS A 73 -7.63 12.99 0.10
N LEU A 74 -6.74 12.17 0.66
CA LEU A 74 -6.71 10.74 0.43
C LEU A 74 -7.80 9.96 1.22
N ASN A 75 -8.46 10.60 2.17
CA ASN A 75 -9.57 9.99 2.93
C ASN A 75 -10.92 10.06 2.19
N ASN A 76 -10.94 10.55 0.96
CA ASN A 76 -12.15 10.66 0.16
C ASN A 76 -12.70 9.26 -0.20
N LYS A 77 -13.94 8.97 0.20
CA LYS A 77 -14.62 7.69 -0.05
C LYS A 77 -14.80 7.36 -1.54
N PHE A 78 -14.90 8.35 -2.41
CA PHE A 78 -14.99 8.14 -3.86
C PHE A 78 -13.76 7.43 -4.45
N LEU A 79 -12.60 7.52 -3.79
CA LEU A 79 -11.39 6.81 -4.22
C LEU A 79 -11.54 5.28 -4.18
N HIS A 80 -12.53 4.76 -3.48
CA HIS A 80 -12.73 3.32 -3.32
C HIS A 80 -13.71 2.70 -4.34
N SER A 81 -14.30 3.51 -5.25
CA SER A 81 -15.25 3.02 -6.24
C SER A 81 -14.64 1.99 -7.20
N PRO A 82 -15.45 1.07 -7.77
CA PRO A 82 -15.00 0.08 -8.76
C PRO A 82 -14.37 0.73 -9.98
N LYS A 83 -14.98 1.81 -10.52
CA LYS A 83 -14.47 2.58 -11.67
C LYS A 83 -13.06 3.13 -11.43
N ILE A 84 -12.83 3.76 -10.27
CA ILE A 84 -11.50 4.25 -9.88
C ILE A 84 -10.52 3.09 -9.71
N SER A 85 -10.96 1.98 -9.13
CA SER A 85 -10.12 0.80 -8.92
C SER A 85 -9.64 0.19 -10.25
N ALA A 86 -10.51 0.09 -11.24
CA ALA A 86 -10.17 -0.40 -12.59
C ALA A 86 -9.18 0.54 -13.29
N HIS A 87 -9.49 1.84 -13.33
CA HIS A 87 -8.61 2.84 -13.96
C HIS A 87 -7.24 2.94 -13.28
N THR A 88 -7.18 2.74 -11.97
CA THR A 88 -5.92 2.68 -11.21
C THR A 88 -4.97 1.61 -11.77
N SER A 89 -5.49 0.45 -12.16
CA SER A 89 -4.67 -0.62 -12.75
C SER A 89 -4.13 -0.26 -14.14
N ILE A 90 -4.86 0.59 -14.88
CA ILE A 90 -4.43 1.10 -16.19
C ILE A 90 -3.28 2.09 -16.02
N ILE A 91 -3.48 3.14 -15.20
CA ILE A 91 -2.46 4.19 -15.03
C ILE A 91 -1.20 3.69 -14.32
N ALA A 92 -1.32 2.62 -13.52
CA ALA A 92 -0.16 1.99 -12.86
C ALA A 92 0.84 1.35 -13.83
N LYS A 93 0.47 1.15 -15.11
CA LYS A 93 1.38 0.72 -16.19
C LYS A 93 2.20 1.88 -16.75
N ASN A 94 1.74 3.12 -16.61
CA ASN A 94 2.40 4.30 -17.18
C ASN A 94 3.60 4.74 -16.34
N GLN A 95 4.81 4.62 -16.92
CA GLN A 95 6.06 4.94 -16.22
C GLN A 95 6.16 6.41 -15.81
N LYS A 96 5.69 7.36 -16.63
CA LYS A 96 5.74 8.79 -16.32
C LYS A 96 4.86 9.11 -15.10
N ILE A 97 3.67 8.51 -15.00
CA ILE A 97 2.80 8.62 -13.82
C ILE A 97 3.47 7.99 -12.59
N ARG A 98 4.04 6.78 -12.74
CA ARG A 98 4.78 6.13 -11.64
C ARG A 98 5.89 7.00 -11.09
N ASN A 99 6.65 7.68 -11.95
CA ASN A 99 7.75 8.55 -11.54
C ASN A 99 7.25 9.73 -10.68
N ILE A 100 6.10 10.32 -11.01
CA ILE A 100 5.48 11.39 -10.19
C ILE A 100 5.14 10.85 -8.79
N LEU A 101 4.48 9.69 -8.73
CA LEU A 101 4.06 9.11 -7.47
C LEU A 101 5.25 8.58 -6.66
N LYS A 102 6.29 8.04 -7.31
CA LYS A 102 7.55 7.65 -6.68
C LYS A 102 8.22 8.85 -6.02
N ALA A 103 8.35 9.96 -6.75
CA ALA A 103 8.97 11.18 -6.21
C ALA A 103 8.22 11.69 -4.97
N PHE A 104 6.87 11.69 -5.00
CA PHE A 104 6.05 12.05 -3.84
C PHE A 104 6.29 11.13 -2.64
N GLN A 105 6.33 9.81 -2.85
CA GLN A 105 6.55 8.83 -1.79
C GLN A 105 7.94 8.95 -1.16
N ILE A 106 8.97 9.18 -1.97
CA ILE A 106 10.35 9.39 -1.48
C ILE A 106 10.42 10.69 -0.68
N LYS A 107 9.82 11.78 -1.19
CA LYS A 107 9.75 13.07 -0.46
C LYS A 107 9.05 12.90 0.89
N PHE A 108 7.92 12.17 0.92
CA PHE A 108 7.21 11.84 2.15
C PHE A 108 8.10 11.07 3.13
N ALA A 109 8.78 10.00 2.67
CA ALA A 109 9.65 9.20 3.53
C ALA A 109 10.83 9.98 4.10
N LYS A 110 11.38 10.94 3.33
CA LYS A 110 12.48 11.80 3.79
C LYS A 110 12.05 12.85 4.82
N LYS A 111 10.78 13.23 4.81
CA LYS A 111 10.24 14.26 5.72
C LYS A 111 10.14 13.80 7.17
N PHE A 112 10.01 12.49 7.41
CA PHE A 112 9.73 11.96 8.74
C PHE A 112 10.76 10.92 9.17
N ASN A 113 11.16 10.92 10.44
CA ASN A 113 12.05 9.91 11.01
C ASN A 113 11.37 8.54 11.12
N LYS A 114 10.06 8.52 11.31
CA LYS A 114 9.28 7.29 11.51
C LYS A 114 8.19 7.21 10.45
N VAL A 115 8.33 6.25 9.52
CA VAL A 115 7.43 6.15 8.37
C VAL A 115 7.11 4.70 8.03
N CYS A 116 5.87 4.46 7.63
CA CYS A 116 5.42 3.21 7.03
C CYS A 116 4.70 3.51 5.73
N ILE A 117 5.21 2.97 4.62
CA ILE A 117 4.53 3.06 3.31
C ILE A 117 4.06 1.67 2.91
N GLU A 118 2.80 1.55 2.48
CA GLU A 118 2.27 0.30 1.94
C GLU A 118 1.95 0.40 0.44
N GLY A 119 2.17 -0.72 -0.28
CA GLY A 119 1.92 -0.75 -1.72
C GLY A 119 2.12 -2.11 -2.38
N ARG A 120 2.89 -2.11 -3.48
CA ARG A 120 3.21 -3.27 -4.31
C ARG A 120 4.70 -3.43 -4.58
N ASP A 121 5.44 -2.35 -4.54
CA ASP A 121 6.84 -2.23 -4.93
C ASP A 121 7.61 -1.28 -3.99
N ILE A 122 7.11 -1.16 -2.77
CA ILE A 122 7.69 -0.23 -1.80
C ILE A 122 9.08 -0.71 -1.38
N GLY A 123 9.21 -1.97 -0.98
CA GLY A 123 10.47 -2.55 -0.53
C GLY A 123 11.46 -2.87 -1.65
N THR A 124 11.01 -2.87 -2.92
CA THR A 124 11.88 -3.15 -4.08
C THR A 124 12.31 -1.89 -4.83
N VAL A 125 11.41 -0.89 -4.97
CA VAL A 125 11.64 0.26 -5.87
C VAL A 125 11.56 1.60 -5.15
N ILE A 126 10.64 1.79 -4.20
CA ILE A 126 10.41 3.08 -3.55
C ILE A 126 11.38 3.27 -2.38
N LEU A 127 11.47 2.28 -1.50
CA LEU A 127 12.29 2.27 -0.29
C LEU A 127 13.14 0.98 -0.21
N PRO A 128 14.05 0.74 -1.16
CA PRO A 128 14.85 -0.49 -1.20
C PRO A 128 15.77 -0.64 0.02
N LYS A 129 16.10 0.48 0.68
CA LYS A 129 16.90 0.54 1.92
C LYS A 129 16.04 0.70 3.18
N ALA A 130 14.74 0.31 3.15
CA ALA A 130 13.89 0.34 4.34
C ALA A 130 14.48 -0.53 5.46
N ASP A 131 14.36 -0.08 6.72
CA ASP A 131 14.84 -0.83 7.90
C ASP A 131 14.17 -2.18 8.04
N ILE A 132 12.88 -2.24 7.68
CA ILE A 132 12.07 -3.46 7.70
C ILE A 132 11.20 -3.48 6.44
N LYS A 133 11.17 -4.66 5.82
CA LYS A 133 10.29 -4.93 4.68
C LYS A 133 9.34 -6.05 5.05
N PHE A 134 8.03 -5.82 4.94
CA PHE A 134 7.01 -6.85 5.09
C PHE A 134 6.41 -7.21 3.74
N PHE A 135 6.26 -8.50 3.48
CA PHE A 135 5.56 -9.00 2.29
C PHE A 135 4.34 -9.81 2.69
N PHE A 136 3.15 -9.25 2.42
CA PHE A 136 1.88 -9.86 2.80
C PHE A 136 1.41 -10.87 1.76
N LYS A 137 1.26 -12.12 2.20
CA LYS A 137 0.66 -13.23 1.43
C LYS A 137 -0.71 -13.57 2.01
N CYS A 138 -1.64 -13.92 1.12
CA CYS A 138 -2.96 -14.39 1.49
C CYS A 138 -3.51 -15.27 0.36
N ASN A 139 -4.18 -16.37 0.70
CA ASN A 139 -4.90 -17.18 -0.26
C ASN A 139 -5.93 -16.32 -1.01
N LEU A 140 -6.03 -16.52 -2.33
CA LEU A 140 -6.92 -15.70 -3.17
C LEU A 140 -8.40 -15.81 -2.77
N ASN A 141 -8.87 -16.99 -2.36
CA ASN A 141 -10.27 -17.16 -1.94
C ASN A 141 -10.56 -16.36 -0.66
N ILE A 142 -9.66 -16.42 0.32
CA ILE A 142 -9.80 -15.68 1.58
C ILE A 142 -9.73 -14.16 1.33
N ALA A 143 -8.78 -13.73 0.51
CA ALA A 143 -8.67 -12.33 0.13
C ALA A 143 -9.91 -11.84 -0.65
N ALA A 144 -10.49 -12.68 -1.53
CA ALA A 144 -11.70 -12.37 -2.27
C ALA A 144 -12.94 -12.29 -1.35
N LYS A 145 -13.07 -13.17 -0.36
CA LYS A 145 -14.14 -13.09 0.66
C LYS A 145 -14.06 -11.76 1.44
N ARG A 146 -12.86 -11.39 1.94
CA ARG A 146 -12.63 -10.11 2.62
C ARG A 146 -13.03 -8.91 1.73
N ARG A 147 -12.64 -8.96 0.45
CA ARG A 147 -12.96 -7.88 -0.50
C ARG A 147 -14.44 -7.84 -0.86
N LEU A 148 -15.10 -8.98 -0.94
CA LEU A 148 -16.55 -9.07 -1.14
C LEU A 148 -17.30 -8.35 -0.01
N THR A 149 -16.98 -8.67 1.24
CA THR A 149 -17.57 -8.02 2.43
C THR A 149 -17.39 -6.49 2.41
N GLU A 150 -16.23 -6.01 1.98
CA GLU A 150 -16.00 -4.57 1.83
C GLU A 150 -16.90 -3.95 0.75
N LEU A 151 -17.02 -4.61 -0.41
CA LEU A 151 -17.75 -4.08 -1.56
C LEU A 151 -19.28 -4.17 -1.37
N GLN A 152 -19.78 -5.18 -0.68
CA GLN A 152 -21.21 -5.36 -0.40
C GLN A 152 -21.78 -4.27 0.51
N LYS A 153 -20.94 -3.53 1.24
CA LYS A 153 -21.35 -2.31 1.96
C LYS A 153 -21.90 -1.21 1.05
N THR A 154 -21.49 -1.21 -0.22
CA THR A 154 -21.87 -0.18 -1.21
C THR A 154 -22.59 -0.75 -2.42
N ASN A 155 -22.41 -2.04 -2.73
CA ASN A 155 -23.07 -2.75 -3.82
C ASN A 155 -23.42 -4.18 -3.37
N LYS A 156 -24.66 -4.37 -2.95
CA LYS A 156 -25.17 -5.67 -2.47
C LYS A 156 -25.22 -6.77 -3.54
N ARG A 157 -25.28 -6.39 -4.84
CA ARG A 157 -25.44 -7.34 -5.96
C ARG A 157 -24.12 -7.97 -6.44
N ILE A 158 -22.96 -7.48 -5.96
CA ILE A 158 -21.67 -8.00 -6.39
C ILE A 158 -21.47 -9.43 -5.87
N THR A 159 -21.00 -10.32 -6.73
CA THR A 159 -20.81 -11.73 -6.42
C THR A 159 -19.36 -12.08 -6.07
N PHE A 160 -19.17 -13.18 -5.36
CA PHE A 160 -17.83 -13.70 -5.03
C PHE A 160 -17.02 -14.03 -6.28
N VAL A 161 -17.66 -14.60 -7.32
CA VAL A 161 -17.01 -15.00 -8.57
C VAL A 161 -16.43 -13.78 -9.29
N GLU A 162 -17.22 -12.71 -9.40
CA GLU A 162 -16.78 -11.45 -10.03
C GLU A 162 -15.60 -10.82 -9.27
N VAL A 163 -15.70 -10.74 -7.93
CA VAL A 163 -14.63 -10.20 -7.09
C VAL A 163 -13.37 -11.03 -7.23
N LYS A 164 -13.47 -12.35 -7.15
CA LYS A 164 -12.32 -13.27 -7.29
C LYS A 164 -11.67 -13.15 -8.66
N LYS A 165 -12.47 -13.10 -9.75
CA LYS A 165 -11.99 -12.91 -11.13
C LYS A 165 -11.24 -11.58 -11.27
N ALA A 166 -11.85 -10.47 -10.81
CA ALA A 166 -11.22 -9.14 -10.85
C ALA A 166 -9.91 -9.08 -10.05
N MET A 167 -9.86 -9.71 -8.88
CA MET A 167 -8.65 -9.77 -8.06
C MET A 167 -7.55 -10.62 -8.69
N ARG A 168 -7.90 -11.77 -9.32
CA ARG A 168 -6.93 -12.61 -10.05
C ARG A 168 -6.30 -11.82 -11.20
N ILE A 169 -7.11 -11.15 -12.01
CA ILE A 169 -6.63 -10.30 -13.12
C ILE A 169 -5.70 -9.22 -12.58
N ARG A 170 -6.11 -8.50 -11.56
CA ARG A 170 -5.30 -7.43 -10.97
C ARG A 170 -3.98 -7.94 -10.40
N ASN A 171 -3.99 -9.04 -9.64
CA ASN A 171 -2.77 -9.62 -9.08
C ASN A 171 -1.81 -10.09 -10.18
N ASN A 172 -2.32 -10.65 -11.28
CA ASN A 172 -1.52 -11.04 -12.43
C ASN A 172 -0.91 -9.81 -13.13
N LEU A 173 -1.69 -8.73 -13.32
CA LEU A 173 -1.19 -7.48 -13.88
C LEU A 173 -0.09 -6.87 -12.99
N ASP A 174 -0.28 -6.87 -11.66
CA ASP A 174 0.71 -6.36 -10.72
C ASP A 174 2.01 -7.19 -10.75
N LYS A 175 1.92 -8.53 -10.87
CA LYS A 175 3.08 -9.43 -10.92
C LYS A 175 3.83 -9.38 -12.26
N LYS A 176 3.10 -9.32 -13.38
CA LYS A 176 3.66 -9.42 -14.74
C LYS A 176 4.03 -8.09 -15.39
N ARG A 177 3.79 -6.96 -14.71
CA ARG A 177 4.15 -5.65 -15.31
C ARG A 177 5.67 -5.52 -15.46
N LYS A 178 6.10 -4.97 -16.61
CA LYS A 178 7.52 -4.77 -16.95
C LYS A 178 8.22 -3.88 -15.90
N ASN A 179 7.54 -2.83 -15.45
CA ASN A 179 8.11 -1.86 -14.51
C ASN A 179 7.56 -2.08 -13.10
N SER A 180 8.44 -2.25 -12.13
CA SER A 180 8.13 -2.42 -10.70
C SER A 180 7.09 -3.53 -10.44
N PRO A 181 7.34 -4.77 -10.81
CA PRO A 181 6.44 -5.89 -10.56
C PRO A 181 6.21 -6.09 -9.06
N LEU A 182 5.06 -6.69 -8.71
CA LEU A 182 4.80 -7.14 -7.34
C LEU A 182 5.61 -8.41 -7.09
N ILE A 183 6.80 -8.25 -6.54
CA ILE A 183 7.68 -9.32 -6.11
C ILE A 183 8.08 -9.12 -4.65
N GLN A 184 8.45 -10.20 -3.99
CA GLN A 184 8.99 -10.14 -2.64
C GLN A 184 10.37 -9.48 -2.68
N ALA A 185 10.55 -8.41 -1.90
CA ALA A 185 11.86 -7.79 -1.75
C ALA A 185 12.81 -8.73 -0.99
N GLU A 186 14.10 -8.63 -1.28
CA GLU A 186 15.14 -9.28 -0.50
C GLU A 186 15.01 -8.91 0.99
N ASN A 187 15.24 -9.88 1.88
CA ASN A 187 15.09 -9.74 3.32
C ASN A 187 13.67 -9.30 3.80
N ALA A 188 12.63 -9.45 2.96
CA ALA A 188 11.28 -9.16 3.39
C ALA A 188 10.70 -10.28 4.27
N VAL A 189 10.22 -9.90 5.45
CA VAL A 189 9.51 -10.81 6.36
C VAL A 189 8.13 -11.12 5.81
N ILE A 190 7.83 -12.40 5.62
CA ILE A 190 6.53 -12.84 5.11
C ILE A 190 5.49 -12.78 6.23
N VAL A 191 4.40 -12.06 5.96
CA VAL A 191 3.20 -12.01 6.79
C VAL A 191 2.08 -12.76 6.08
N GLN A 192 1.88 -14.03 6.44
CA GLN A 192 0.87 -14.87 5.81
C GLN A 192 -0.46 -14.79 6.55
N THR A 193 -1.32 -13.87 6.13
CA THR A 193 -2.50 -13.43 6.87
C THR A 193 -3.68 -14.41 6.87
N ASP A 194 -3.66 -15.42 6.02
CA ASP A 194 -4.63 -16.51 6.00
C ASP A 194 -4.30 -17.65 6.98
N LYS A 195 -3.05 -17.69 7.47
CA LYS A 195 -2.60 -18.64 8.50
C LYS A 195 -2.64 -18.07 9.93
N LEU A 196 -2.96 -16.80 10.08
CA LEU A 196 -3.06 -16.12 11.37
C LEU A 196 -4.50 -16.15 11.88
N LYS A 197 -4.70 -16.50 13.15
CA LYS A 197 -6.03 -16.62 13.77
C LYS A 197 -6.86 -15.34 13.64
N ASN A 198 -6.22 -14.18 13.88
CA ASN A 198 -6.88 -12.88 13.93
C ASN A 198 -5.93 -11.73 13.58
N ILE A 199 -6.42 -10.51 13.68
CA ILE A 199 -5.64 -9.28 13.43
C ILE A 199 -4.55 -9.09 14.50
N GLU A 200 -4.82 -9.45 15.75
CA GLU A 200 -3.87 -9.34 16.87
C GLU A 200 -2.63 -10.20 16.62
N GLY A 201 -2.80 -11.44 16.16
CA GLY A 201 -1.69 -12.33 15.78
C GLY A 201 -0.83 -11.75 14.66
N MET A 202 -1.45 -11.08 13.69
CA MET A 202 -0.71 -10.35 12.64
C MET A 202 0.11 -9.20 13.23
N VAL A 203 -0.50 -8.37 14.08
CA VAL A 203 0.17 -7.24 14.72
C VAL A 203 1.29 -7.72 15.64
N SER A 204 1.08 -8.80 16.40
CA SER A 204 2.08 -9.41 17.27
C SER A 204 3.31 -9.87 16.47
N LYS A 205 3.11 -10.62 15.37
CA LYS A 205 4.20 -11.05 14.50
C LYS A 205 5.00 -9.87 13.94
N MET A 206 4.31 -8.84 13.45
CA MET A 206 4.96 -7.65 12.93
C MET A 206 5.70 -6.88 14.04
N SER A 207 5.10 -6.78 15.23
CA SER A 207 5.71 -6.12 16.40
C SER A 207 7.00 -6.79 16.82
N LYS A 208 7.05 -8.13 16.91
CA LYS A 208 8.27 -8.88 17.22
C LYS A 208 9.42 -8.50 16.30
N THR A 209 9.19 -8.52 14.98
CA THR A 209 10.18 -8.10 13.99
C THR A 209 10.64 -6.65 14.17
N ILE A 210 9.70 -5.73 14.47
CA ILE A 210 10.01 -4.32 14.69
C ILE A 210 10.86 -4.14 15.94
N GLU A 211 10.52 -4.79 17.04
CA GLU A 211 11.21 -4.71 18.31
C GLU A 211 12.62 -5.31 18.23
N GLU A 212 12.79 -6.45 17.57
CA GLU A 212 14.10 -7.03 17.27
C GLU A 212 14.97 -6.07 16.44
N ARG A 213 14.40 -5.42 15.42
CA ARG A 213 15.14 -4.45 14.59
C ARG A 213 15.55 -3.22 15.38
N ILE A 214 14.68 -2.72 16.26
CA ILE A 214 14.97 -1.58 17.13
C ILE A 214 16.11 -1.92 18.11
N LYS A 215 16.03 -3.10 18.74
CA LYS A 215 17.12 -3.61 19.60
C LYS A 215 18.45 -3.61 18.92
N ARG A 216 18.54 -4.22 17.73
CA ARG A 216 19.79 -4.28 16.94
C ARG A 216 20.31 -2.91 16.54
N LYS A 217 19.42 -1.96 16.26
CA LYS A 217 19.80 -0.64 15.74
C LYS A 217 20.17 0.36 16.83
N TYR A 218 19.61 0.22 18.03
CA TYR A 218 19.69 1.23 19.09
C TYR A 218 20.12 0.68 20.46
N GLY A 219 20.37 -0.62 20.58
CA GLY A 219 20.81 -1.25 21.83
C GLY A 219 19.79 -1.17 22.97
N ALA A 220 18.49 -1.12 22.64
CA ALA A 220 17.42 -0.86 23.61
C ALA A 220 16.69 -2.13 24.03
#